data_e134d674d4f4475281b12de7ea7fc42f
#
_entry.id   e134d674d4f4475281b12de7ea7fc42f
#
_cell.length_a   1.000
_cell.length_b   1.000
_cell.length_c   1.000
_cell.angle_alpha   90.00
_cell.angle_beta   90.00
_cell.angle_gamma   90.00
#
_symmetry.space_group_name_H-M   'P 1'
#
loop_
_entity.id
_entity.type
_entity.pdbx_description
1 polymer ?
#
loop_
_entity_poly.entity_id
_entity_poly.type
_entity_poly.pdbx_seq_one_letter_code
_entity_poly.pdbx_strand_id
1 'polypeptide(L)'
;MSDNIENPTILFETSWEVCNKVGGIYTVLSTKAKVLSKQFGDKLIFVGPDVWSDENPSPFFKESKTLLKEWKQNAILPEGISVRIGKWSIPGNPIAILVKFDSLYAKKDYFYAYMWDRFKVDSLHAYGDYDEGCAFALAAAMVIKSCSSYLAKRNDKIIAHFNEWTTGMGLLYIKAQAPDIATVFTTHATSIGRSICGNNKPLYDYFSHYNGDQMAAELNMQSKHSLEKAAAHNADCFTTVSKITADECEQLLEIRPL
;
A
#
# COMPACT_ATOMS: atom_id res chain seq x y z
N MET A 1 15.04 -31.45 -4.61
CA MET A 1 15.71 -30.19 -4.92
C MET A 1 15.27 -29.23 -3.81
N SER A 2 16.18 -28.82 -2.93
CA SER A 2 15.87 -27.78 -1.92
C SER A 2 15.77 -26.47 -2.71
N ASP A 3 14.56 -25.97 -2.89
CA ASP A 3 14.36 -24.62 -3.39
C ASP A 3 15.11 -23.68 -2.44
N ASN A 4 16.21 -23.12 -2.92
CA ASN A 4 16.90 -22.05 -2.22
C ASN A 4 15.95 -20.87 -2.22
N ILE A 5 15.12 -20.77 -1.18
CA ILE A 5 14.30 -19.60 -0.92
C ILE A 5 15.28 -18.45 -0.60
N GLU A 6 15.55 -17.64 -1.59
CA GLU A 6 16.38 -16.45 -1.42
C GLU A 6 15.63 -15.46 -0.52
N ASN A 7 16.18 -15.20 0.65
CA ASN A 7 15.58 -14.24 1.57
C ASN A 7 15.65 -12.81 0.98
N PRO A 8 14.58 -12.02 1.10
CA PRO A 8 14.61 -10.62 0.69
C PRO A 8 15.62 -9.85 1.54
N THR A 9 16.27 -8.86 0.93
CA THR A 9 17.29 -8.05 1.59
C THR A 9 16.77 -6.67 1.97
N ILE A 10 15.82 -6.11 1.21
CA ILE A 10 15.20 -4.81 1.48
C ILE A 10 13.69 -4.98 1.46
N LEU A 11 13.03 -4.46 2.49
CA LEU A 11 11.58 -4.50 2.62
C LEU A 11 11.01 -3.10 2.83
N PHE A 12 10.13 -2.68 1.92
CA PHE A 12 9.27 -1.52 2.08
C PHE A 12 7.88 -1.96 2.52
N GLU A 13 7.38 -1.40 3.62
CA GLU A 13 6.03 -1.62 4.16
C GLU A 13 5.21 -0.35 3.99
N THR A 14 4.22 -0.38 3.10
CA THR A 14 3.41 0.80 2.75
C THR A 14 2.00 0.66 3.29
N SER A 15 1.54 1.69 4.01
CA SER A 15 0.16 1.78 4.49
C SER A 15 -0.20 3.22 4.82
N TRP A 16 -1.49 3.54 4.67
CA TRP A 16 -2.07 4.79 5.18
C TRP A 16 -1.85 4.99 6.68
N GLU A 17 -1.73 3.89 7.44
CA GLU A 17 -1.61 3.93 8.90
C GLU A 17 -0.16 3.92 9.43
N VAL A 18 0.84 4.10 8.58
CA VAL A 18 2.23 4.29 9.03
C VAL A 18 2.39 5.68 9.66
N CYS A 19 2.77 5.72 10.94
CA CYS A 19 2.84 6.95 11.74
C CYS A 19 1.51 7.73 11.82
N ASN A 20 0.40 7.11 11.43
CA ASN A 20 -0.92 7.68 11.37
C ASN A 20 -1.93 6.67 11.93
N LYS A 21 -2.32 6.83 13.20
CA LYS A 21 -3.18 5.87 13.88
C LYS A 21 -4.65 6.17 13.59
N VAL A 22 -5.22 5.44 12.63
CA VAL A 22 -6.62 5.56 12.22
C VAL A 22 -7.43 4.34 12.63
N GLY A 23 -6.90 3.14 12.40
CA GLY A 23 -7.63 1.89 12.60
C GLY A 23 -6.78 0.70 13.06
N GLY A 24 -7.25 -0.49 12.74
CA GLY A 24 -6.64 -1.76 13.16
C GLY A 24 -5.34 -2.11 12.43
N ILE A 25 -5.13 -1.59 11.23
CA ILE A 25 -3.92 -1.84 10.43
C ILE A 25 -2.69 -1.29 11.15
N TYR A 26 -2.82 -0.12 11.80
CA TYR A 26 -1.77 0.40 12.68
C TYR A 26 -1.28 -0.65 13.68
N THR A 27 -2.21 -1.36 14.32
CA THR A 27 -1.87 -2.39 15.32
C THR A 27 -1.15 -3.57 14.67
N VAL A 28 -1.62 -4.04 13.53
CA VAL A 28 -0.96 -5.12 12.77
C VAL A 28 0.47 -4.74 12.41
N LEU A 29 0.65 -3.57 11.78
CA LEU A 29 1.96 -3.09 11.34
C LEU A 29 2.92 -2.84 12.52
N SER A 30 2.45 -2.14 13.57
CA SER A 30 3.26 -1.84 14.73
C SER A 30 3.68 -3.08 15.52
N THR A 31 2.85 -4.12 15.54
CA THR A 31 3.15 -5.39 16.19
C THR A 31 4.22 -6.18 15.42
N LYS A 32 4.06 -6.31 14.10
CA LYS A 32 5.04 -7.02 13.27
C LYS A 32 6.37 -6.28 13.13
N ALA A 33 6.39 -4.97 13.26
CA ALA A 33 7.58 -4.13 13.08
C ALA A 33 8.75 -4.57 13.94
N LYS A 34 8.50 -4.97 15.21
CA LYS A 34 9.56 -5.46 16.13
C LYS A 34 10.28 -6.69 15.59
N VAL A 35 9.55 -7.61 14.98
CA VAL A 35 10.12 -8.85 14.41
C VAL A 35 10.85 -8.54 13.12
N LEU A 36 10.23 -7.77 12.24
CA LEU A 36 10.83 -7.37 10.96
C LEU A 36 12.09 -6.52 11.15
N SER A 37 12.11 -5.63 12.16
CA SER A 37 13.32 -4.83 12.48
C SER A 37 14.50 -5.69 12.90
N LYS A 38 14.26 -6.83 13.56
CA LYS A 38 15.33 -7.77 13.91
C LYS A 38 15.88 -8.50 12.66
N GLN A 39 15.03 -8.75 11.69
CA GLN A 39 15.39 -9.49 10.47
C GLN A 39 16.08 -8.58 9.43
N PHE A 40 15.56 -7.38 9.21
CA PHE A 40 15.99 -6.50 8.13
C PHE A 40 16.87 -5.31 8.59
N GLY A 41 16.87 -4.99 9.90
CA GLY A 41 17.61 -3.82 10.41
C GLY A 41 17.20 -2.52 9.72
N ASP A 42 18.19 -1.74 9.27
CA ASP A 42 17.96 -0.48 8.55
C ASP A 42 17.51 -0.66 7.08
N LYS A 43 17.36 -1.90 6.63
CA LYS A 43 16.77 -2.26 5.33
C LYS A 43 15.25 -2.50 5.41
N LEU A 44 14.64 -2.33 6.59
CA LEU A 44 13.20 -2.23 6.76
C LEU A 44 12.79 -0.76 6.75
N ILE A 45 11.95 -0.38 5.81
CA ILE A 45 11.47 0.98 5.64
C ILE A 45 9.96 0.99 5.56
N PHE A 46 9.32 1.68 6.50
CA PHE A 46 7.89 1.96 6.43
C PHE A 46 7.63 3.23 5.63
N VAL A 47 6.58 3.22 4.80
CA VAL A 47 6.18 4.36 3.98
C VAL A 47 4.74 4.73 4.31
N GLY A 48 4.53 5.95 4.73
CA GLY A 48 3.23 6.49 5.13
C GLY A 48 2.94 7.87 4.56
N PRO A 49 1.69 8.36 4.71
CA PRO A 49 1.31 9.70 4.27
C PRO A 49 1.87 10.77 5.21
N ASP A 50 2.31 11.90 4.65
CA ASP A 50 2.62 13.09 5.43
C ASP A 50 1.39 14.00 5.53
N VAL A 51 0.47 13.62 6.40
CA VAL A 51 -0.78 14.34 6.70
C VAL A 51 -0.65 15.26 7.92
N TRP A 52 0.56 15.44 8.42
CA TRP A 52 0.88 16.23 9.60
C TRP A 52 1.55 17.55 9.22
N SER A 53 1.35 18.57 10.05
CA SER A 53 2.04 19.86 9.90
C SER A 53 3.10 20.06 10.97
N ASP A 54 3.97 21.07 10.78
CA ASP A 54 4.95 21.46 11.81
C ASP A 54 4.29 21.99 13.08
N GLU A 55 3.08 22.56 12.96
CA GLU A 55 2.27 23.05 14.08
C GLU A 55 1.58 21.89 14.83
N ASN A 56 1.30 20.79 14.13
CA ASN A 56 0.67 19.59 14.67
C ASN A 56 1.41 18.33 14.18
N PRO A 57 2.60 18.05 14.73
CA PRO A 57 3.42 16.93 14.30
C PRO A 57 2.83 15.59 14.74
N SER A 58 3.09 14.54 13.98
CA SER A 58 2.69 13.19 14.37
C SER A 58 3.33 12.79 15.70
N PRO A 59 2.55 12.36 16.70
CA PRO A 59 3.09 11.86 17.97
C PRO A 59 3.84 10.53 17.80
N PHE A 60 3.69 9.89 16.66
CA PHE A 60 4.28 8.58 16.35
C PHE A 60 5.53 8.67 15.47
N PHE A 61 5.94 9.86 15.05
CA PHE A 61 7.07 10.06 14.16
C PHE A 61 8.13 10.95 14.77
N LYS A 62 9.38 10.48 14.76
CA LYS A 62 10.53 11.27 15.19
C LYS A 62 11.46 11.50 14.00
N GLU A 63 11.43 12.72 13.46
CA GLU A 63 12.24 13.10 12.30
C GLU A 63 13.74 12.98 12.57
N SER A 64 14.51 12.58 11.55
CA SER A 64 15.95 12.46 11.58
C SER A 64 16.59 13.23 10.42
N LYS A 65 17.62 14.00 10.74
CA LYS A 65 18.42 14.74 9.74
C LYS A 65 19.55 13.90 9.12
N THR A 66 19.79 12.70 9.64
CA THR A 66 20.93 11.85 9.25
C THR A 66 20.52 10.60 8.49
N LEU A 67 19.33 10.03 8.76
CA LEU A 67 18.84 8.86 8.06
C LEU A 67 18.60 9.14 6.58
N LEU A 68 19.10 8.29 5.70
CA LEU A 68 18.98 8.38 4.24
C LEU A 68 19.33 9.78 3.70
N LYS A 69 20.23 10.51 4.39
CA LYS A 69 20.55 11.91 4.08
C LYS A 69 21.03 12.10 2.63
N GLU A 70 21.95 11.24 2.20
CA GLU A 70 22.51 11.32 0.84
C GLU A 70 21.43 11.07 -0.22
N TRP A 71 20.55 10.06 0.00
CA TRP A 71 19.42 9.84 -0.88
C TRP A 71 18.51 11.06 -0.91
N LYS A 72 18.09 11.57 0.27
CA LYS A 72 17.19 12.74 0.35
C LYS A 72 17.73 13.97 -0.38
N GLN A 73 19.04 14.17 -0.35
CA GLN A 73 19.70 15.31 -1.00
C GLN A 73 19.82 15.16 -2.52
N ASN A 74 19.95 13.93 -3.02
CA ASN A 74 20.22 13.65 -4.43
C ASN A 74 19.03 12.98 -5.15
N ALA A 75 17.95 12.63 -4.43
CA ALA A 75 16.79 11.98 -5.00
C ALA A 75 16.10 12.88 -6.03
N ILE A 76 15.90 12.33 -7.22
CA ILE A 76 15.05 12.95 -8.25
C ILE A 76 13.64 12.40 -8.04
N LEU A 77 12.80 13.18 -7.40
CA LEU A 77 11.37 12.89 -7.24
C LEU A 77 10.56 13.79 -8.17
N PRO A 78 9.37 13.37 -8.61
CA PRO A 78 8.48 14.24 -9.38
C PRO A 78 8.18 15.54 -8.63
N GLU A 79 7.96 16.61 -9.38
CA GLU A 79 7.68 17.94 -8.84
C GLU A 79 6.50 17.90 -7.84
N GLY A 80 6.70 18.49 -6.67
CA GLY A 80 5.74 18.60 -5.59
C GLY A 80 5.64 17.36 -4.69
N ILE A 81 6.38 16.28 -4.97
CA ILE A 81 6.56 15.16 -4.03
C ILE A 81 7.76 15.47 -3.15
N SER A 82 7.54 15.46 -1.84
CA SER A 82 8.60 15.61 -0.85
C SER A 82 8.48 14.57 0.26
N VAL A 83 9.57 14.38 1.02
CA VAL A 83 9.61 13.35 2.06
C VAL A 83 10.16 13.90 3.37
N ARG A 84 9.60 13.41 4.47
CA ARG A 84 10.19 13.51 5.81
C ARG A 84 10.68 12.12 6.20
N ILE A 85 11.89 12.03 6.73
CA ILE A 85 12.53 10.76 7.08
C ILE A 85 12.83 10.74 8.56
N GLY A 86 12.51 9.63 9.21
CA GLY A 86 12.71 9.50 10.65
C GLY A 86 12.51 8.07 11.13
N LYS A 87 12.12 7.97 12.37
CA LYS A 87 11.80 6.71 13.05
C LYS A 87 10.34 6.69 13.46
N TRP A 88 9.68 5.57 13.27
CA TRP A 88 8.35 5.33 13.83
C TRP A 88 8.48 4.96 15.32
N SER A 89 7.80 5.72 16.20
CA SER A 89 7.87 5.58 17.66
C SER A 89 7.06 4.39 18.19
N ILE A 90 7.41 3.19 17.74
CA ILE A 90 6.81 1.89 18.08
C ILE A 90 7.90 0.87 18.43
N PRO A 91 7.56 -0.32 18.99
CA PRO A 91 8.53 -1.37 19.23
C PRO A 91 9.31 -1.76 17.97
N GLY A 92 10.64 -1.76 18.05
CA GLY A 92 11.54 -1.96 16.91
C GLY A 92 12.06 -0.67 16.31
N ASN A 93 11.39 0.45 16.54
CA ASN A 93 11.80 1.79 16.13
C ASN A 93 12.29 1.84 14.66
N PRO A 94 11.52 1.30 13.69
CA PRO A 94 11.95 1.18 12.31
C PRO A 94 12.08 2.54 11.62
N ILE A 95 12.80 2.58 10.49
CA ILE A 95 12.84 3.73 9.61
C ILE A 95 11.44 3.95 9.03
N ALA A 96 11.00 5.21 9.01
CA ALA A 96 9.78 5.62 8.34
C ALA A 96 10.06 6.81 7.40
N ILE A 97 9.44 6.75 6.23
CA ILE A 97 9.39 7.83 5.24
C ILE A 97 7.94 8.30 5.16
N LEU A 98 7.69 9.56 5.51
CA LEU A 98 6.40 10.21 5.30
C LEU A 98 6.45 10.96 3.98
N VAL A 99 5.44 10.76 3.14
CA VAL A 99 5.40 11.24 1.77
C VAL A 99 4.31 12.30 1.63
N LYS A 100 4.69 13.49 1.18
CA LYS A 100 3.76 14.54 0.76
C LYS A 100 3.36 14.29 -0.70
N PHE A 101 2.06 14.29 -0.98
CA PHE A 101 1.50 13.80 -2.24
C PHE A 101 0.49 14.75 -2.91
N ASP A 102 0.21 15.90 -2.32
CA ASP A 102 -0.83 16.84 -2.79
C ASP A 102 -0.69 17.23 -4.27
N SER A 103 0.54 17.31 -4.78
CA SER A 103 0.81 17.65 -6.19
C SER A 103 0.23 16.66 -7.19
N LEU A 104 -0.06 15.43 -6.76
CA LEU A 104 -0.62 14.40 -7.63
C LEU A 104 -2.12 14.57 -7.90
N TYR A 105 -2.84 15.34 -7.08
CA TYR A 105 -4.24 15.66 -7.38
C TYR A 105 -4.42 16.34 -8.74
N ALA A 106 -3.51 17.23 -9.11
CA ALA A 106 -3.55 17.91 -10.40
C ALA A 106 -3.24 16.98 -11.60
N LYS A 107 -2.66 15.81 -11.34
CA LYS A 107 -2.27 14.82 -12.36
C LYS A 107 -3.11 13.54 -12.29
N LYS A 108 -4.16 13.51 -11.46
CA LYS A 108 -4.95 12.29 -11.21
C LYS A 108 -5.54 11.69 -12.48
N ASP A 109 -6.12 12.51 -13.36
CA ASP A 109 -6.78 12.03 -14.58
C ASP A 109 -5.81 11.30 -15.52
N TYR A 110 -4.56 11.78 -15.61
CA TYR A 110 -3.50 11.09 -16.35
C TYR A 110 -3.22 9.70 -15.77
N PHE A 111 -3.07 9.60 -14.45
CA PHE A 111 -2.82 8.30 -13.81
C PHE A 111 -4.02 7.37 -13.86
N TYR A 112 -5.24 7.90 -13.75
CA TYR A 112 -6.46 7.10 -13.85
C TYR A 112 -6.63 6.52 -15.26
N ALA A 113 -6.40 7.33 -16.30
CA ALA A 113 -6.38 6.84 -17.68
C ALA A 113 -5.31 5.75 -17.90
N TYR A 114 -4.11 5.97 -17.35
CA TYR A 114 -3.02 4.99 -17.40
C TYR A 114 -3.37 3.67 -16.70
N MET A 115 -4.01 3.73 -15.52
CA MET A 115 -4.43 2.54 -14.77
C MET A 115 -5.60 1.82 -15.43
N TRP A 116 -6.52 2.56 -16.05
CA TRP A 116 -7.57 1.97 -16.88
C TRP A 116 -6.99 1.21 -18.08
N ASP A 117 -6.09 1.85 -18.80
CA ASP A 117 -5.50 1.23 -20.01
C ASP A 117 -4.79 -0.09 -19.68
N ARG A 118 -3.96 -0.10 -18.65
CA ARG A 118 -3.10 -1.24 -18.30
C ARG A 118 -3.78 -2.30 -17.43
N PHE A 119 -4.59 -1.90 -16.47
CA PHE A 119 -5.09 -2.77 -15.41
C PHE A 119 -6.62 -2.79 -15.31
N LYS A 120 -7.32 -2.01 -16.14
CA LYS A 120 -8.78 -1.90 -16.13
C LYS A 120 -9.37 -1.40 -14.79
N VAL A 121 -8.61 -0.58 -14.08
CA VAL A 121 -9.10 0.07 -12.85
C VAL A 121 -10.08 1.17 -13.21
N ASP A 122 -11.34 1.01 -12.78
CA ASP A 122 -12.36 2.04 -12.94
C ASP A 122 -12.15 3.17 -11.93
N SER A 123 -11.86 4.37 -12.41
CA SER A 123 -11.79 5.57 -11.58
C SER A 123 -12.86 6.61 -11.92
N LEU A 124 -13.79 6.30 -12.84
CA LEU A 124 -14.88 7.20 -13.22
C LEU A 124 -15.97 7.30 -12.13
N HIS A 125 -16.11 6.25 -11.33
CA HIS A 125 -17.05 6.19 -10.21
C HIS A 125 -16.38 6.54 -8.87
N ALA A 126 -15.25 7.26 -8.92
CA ALA A 126 -14.51 7.67 -7.73
C ALA A 126 -15.28 8.68 -6.87
N TYR A 127 -15.28 8.48 -5.57
CA TYR A 127 -15.85 9.40 -4.60
C TYR A 127 -15.19 9.26 -3.22
N GLY A 128 -15.45 10.22 -2.34
CA GLY A 128 -14.94 10.21 -0.97
C GLY A 128 -13.41 10.29 -0.93
N ASP A 129 -12.80 9.34 -0.23
CA ASP A 129 -11.37 9.23 0.02
C ASP A 129 -10.56 8.52 -1.09
N TYR A 130 -11.18 8.21 -2.25
CA TYR A 130 -10.51 7.49 -3.33
C TYR A 130 -9.31 8.25 -3.89
N ASP A 131 -9.49 9.52 -4.23
CA ASP A 131 -8.44 10.36 -4.80
C ASP A 131 -7.25 10.50 -3.84
N GLU A 132 -7.54 10.64 -2.54
CA GLU A 132 -6.51 10.79 -1.51
C GLU A 132 -5.66 9.51 -1.36
N GLY A 133 -6.32 8.35 -1.25
CA GLY A 133 -5.63 7.06 -1.21
C GLY A 133 -4.79 6.80 -2.46
N CYS A 134 -5.33 7.08 -3.64
CA CYS A 134 -4.63 6.89 -4.92
C CYS A 134 -3.42 7.83 -5.07
N ALA A 135 -3.56 9.10 -4.72
CA ALA A 135 -2.46 10.07 -4.78
C ALA A 135 -1.33 9.68 -3.81
N PHE A 136 -1.66 9.31 -2.58
CA PHE A 136 -0.68 8.80 -1.63
C PHE A 136 0.02 7.55 -2.17
N ALA A 137 -0.73 6.57 -2.64
CA ALA A 137 -0.18 5.31 -3.14
C ALA A 137 0.81 5.51 -4.29
N LEU A 138 0.47 6.36 -5.26
CA LEU A 138 1.33 6.72 -6.38
C LEU A 138 2.61 7.40 -5.90
N ALA A 139 2.50 8.41 -5.02
CA ALA A 139 3.65 9.10 -4.47
C ALA A 139 4.57 8.16 -3.69
N ALA A 140 3.99 7.28 -2.84
CA ALA A 140 4.72 6.26 -2.11
C ALA A 140 5.49 5.33 -3.05
N ALA A 141 4.87 4.87 -4.13
CA ALA A 141 5.51 4.01 -5.12
C ALA A 141 6.68 4.71 -5.84
N MET A 142 6.52 5.98 -6.20
CA MET A 142 7.60 6.78 -6.80
C MET A 142 8.79 6.96 -5.84
N VAL A 143 8.50 7.18 -4.56
CA VAL A 143 9.52 7.26 -3.50
C VAL A 143 10.21 5.92 -3.30
N ILE A 144 9.46 4.80 -3.25
CA ILE A 144 10.01 3.44 -3.16
C ILE A 144 10.95 3.16 -4.33
N LYS A 145 10.51 3.42 -5.56
CA LYS A 145 11.33 3.25 -6.77
C LYS A 145 12.65 4.03 -6.68
N SER A 146 12.61 5.30 -6.28
CA SER A 146 13.80 6.13 -6.13
C SER A 146 14.71 5.65 -4.99
N CYS A 147 14.12 5.34 -3.82
CA CYS A 147 14.87 4.91 -2.65
C CYS A 147 15.49 3.52 -2.85
N SER A 148 14.78 2.59 -3.47
CA SER A 148 15.28 1.26 -3.77
C SER A 148 16.49 1.31 -4.71
N SER A 149 16.44 2.14 -5.75
CA SER A 149 17.58 2.33 -6.68
C SER A 149 18.84 2.86 -5.98
N TYR A 150 18.67 3.66 -4.93
CA TYR A 150 19.78 4.16 -4.12
C TYR A 150 20.33 3.09 -3.16
N LEU A 151 19.45 2.34 -2.51
CA LEU A 151 19.83 1.37 -1.48
C LEU A 151 20.34 0.05 -2.05
N ALA A 152 19.85 -0.35 -3.23
CA ALA A 152 20.13 -1.66 -3.80
C ALA A 152 21.58 -1.82 -4.17
N LYS A 153 22.17 -2.94 -3.77
CA LYS A 153 23.43 -3.46 -4.26
C LYS A 153 23.17 -4.55 -5.30
N ARG A 154 24.21 -4.94 -6.04
CA ARG A 154 24.14 -6.08 -6.95
C ARG A 154 23.69 -7.34 -6.16
N ASN A 155 22.62 -7.99 -6.59
CA ASN A 155 21.97 -9.16 -5.97
C ASN A 155 21.04 -8.87 -4.78
N ASP A 156 20.77 -7.62 -4.40
CA ASP A 156 19.73 -7.35 -3.42
C ASP A 156 18.34 -7.73 -3.99
N LYS A 157 17.54 -8.38 -3.15
CA LYS A 157 16.13 -8.73 -3.45
C LYS A 157 15.23 -7.74 -2.70
N ILE A 158 14.44 -7.00 -3.44
CA ILE A 158 13.61 -5.91 -2.92
C ILE A 158 12.17 -6.34 -2.94
N ILE A 159 11.49 -6.15 -1.82
CA ILE A 159 10.04 -6.32 -1.70
C ILE A 159 9.39 -4.99 -1.36
N ALA A 160 8.32 -4.66 -2.07
CA ALA A 160 7.39 -3.59 -1.73
C ALA A 160 6.05 -4.22 -1.32
N HIS A 161 5.72 -4.09 -0.04
CA HIS A 161 4.49 -4.61 0.54
C HIS A 161 3.47 -3.47 0.69
N PHE A 162 2.29 -3.66 0.12
CA PHE A 162 1.20 -2.71 0.10
C PHE A 162 0.02 -3.26 0.90
N ASN A 163 -0.50 -2.44 1.81
CA ASN A 163 -1.58 -2.83 2.73
C ASN A 163 -2.85 -2.04 2.42
N GLU A 164 -3.92 -2.74 2.11
CA GLU A 164 -5.27 -2.23 1.79
C GLU A 164 -5.38 -1.56 0.41
N TRP A 165 -6.63 -1.40 -0.06
CA TRP A 165 -6.96 -0.75 -1.34
C TRP A 165 -6.35 0.66 -1.47
N THR A 166 -6.23 1.38 -0.35
CA THR A 166 -5.62 2.72 -0.30
C THR A 166 -4.17 2.77 -0.78
N THR A 167 -3.51 1.62 -0.91
CA THR A 167 -2.15 1.51 -1.44
C THR A 167 -2.08 0.76 -2.76
N GLY A 168 -3.20 0.24 -3.25
CA GLY A 168 -3.29 -0.61 -4.43
C GLY A 168 -2.76 0.05 -5.71
N MET A 169 -3.05 1.35 -5.91
CA MET A 169 -2.56 2.07 -7.10
C MET A 169 -1.02 2.18 -7.12
N GLY A 170 -0.40 2.24 -5.96
CA GLY A 170 1.06 2.22 -5.83
C GLY A 170 1.66 0.86 -6.21
N LEU A 171 1.02 -0.23 -5.83
CA LEU A 171 1.41 -1.57 -6.26
C LEU A 171 1.40 -1.69 -7.78
N LEU A 172 0.30 -1.28 -8.41
CA LEU A 172 0.16 -1.33 -9.87
C LEU A 172 1.21 -0.45 -10.58
N TYR A 173 1.55 0.71 -9.97
CA TYR A 173 2.63 1.55 -10.47
C TYR A 173 3.99 0.84 -10.41
N ILE A 174 4.33 0.18 -9.30
CA ILE A 174 5.57 -0.61 -9.17
C ILE A 174 5.61 -1.73 -10.21
N LYS A 175 4.53 -2.49 -10.38
CA LYS A 175 4.44 -3.55 -11.40
C LYS A 175 4.74 -3.03 -12.80
N ALA A 176 4.28 -1.82 -13.12
CA ALA A 176 4.46 -1.23 -14.44
C ALA A 176 5.81 -0.52 -14.64
N GLN A 177 6.39 0.06 -13.59
CA GLN A 177 7.50 1.00 -13.69
C GLN A 177 8.80 0.55 -13.01
N ALA A 178 8.74 -0.51 -12.21
CA ALA A 178 9.88 -1.08 -11.48
C ALA A 178 9.72 -2.61 -11.31
N PRO A 179 9.68 -3.38 -12.42
CA PRO A 179 9.35 -4.81 -12.39
C PRO A 179 10.37 -5.68 -11.64
N ASP A 180 11.55 -5.15 -11.34
CA ASP A 180 12.57 -5.83 -10.53
C ASP A 180 12.26 -5.81 -9.02
N ILE A 181 11.26 -5.04 -8.59
CA ILE A 181 10.78 -5.02 -7.22
C ILE A 181 9.61 -5.99 -7.10
N ALA A 182 9.77 -7.02 -6.29
CA ALA A 182 8.69 -7.95 -5.99
C ALA A 182 7.61 -7.27 -5.13
N THR A 183 6.35 -7.55 -5.42
CA THR A 183 5.21 -6.91 -4.76
C THR A 183 4.42 -7.89 -3.91
N VAL A 184 4.05 -7.45 -2.70
CA VAL A 184 3.10 -8.14 -1.83
C VAL A 184 1.89 -7.23 -1.63
N PHE A 185 0.70 -7.78 -1.74
CA PHE A 185 -0.55 -7.09 -1.41
C PHE A 185 -1.24 -7.78 -0.25
N THR A 186 -1.67 -7.02 0.75
CA THR A 186 -2.48 -7.55 1.86
C THR A 186 -3.79 -6.80 1.97
N THR A 187 -4.90 -7.50 1.80
CA THR A 187 -6.24 -7.02 2.14
C THR A 187 -6.59 -7.45 3.56
N HIS A 188 -6.98 -6.50 4.40
CA HIS A 188 -7.41 -6.77 5.78
C HIS A 188 -8.91 -7.02 5.90
N ALA A 189 -9.70 -6.45 4.99
CA ALA A 189 -11.09 -6.77 4.70
C ALA A 189 -11.41 -6.15 3.34
N THR A 190 -12.16 -6.83 2.48
CA THR A 190 -12.45 -6.27 1.15
C THR A 190 -13.30 -5.00 1.24
N SER A 191 -13.01 -4.02 0.38
CA SER A 191 -13.78 -2.77 0.32
C SER A 191 -15.25 -3.04 0.03
N ILE A 192 -15.54 -4.00 -0.85
CA ILE A 192 -16.91 -4.37 -1.19
C ILE A 192 -17.61 -5.15 -0.07
N GLY A 193 -16.92 -6.04 0.63
CA GLY A 193 -17.47 -6.77 1.78
C GLY A 193 -17.87 -5.82 2.92
N ARG A 194 -17.01 -4.82 3.20
CA ARG A 194 -17.37 -3.75 4.16
C ARG A 194 -18.60 -2.97 3.72
N SER A 195 -18.74 -2.68 2.43
CA SER A 195 -19.88 -1.96 1.88
C SER A 195 -21.17 -2.79 1.96
N ILE A 196 -21.10 -4.08 1.66
CA ILE A 196 -22.25 -5.01 1.82
C ILE A 196 -22.75 -4.97 3.26
N CYS A 197 -21.86 -5.18 4.25
CA CYS A 197 -22.21 -5.11 5.67
C CYS A 197 -22.71 -3.73 6.08
N GLY A 198 -22.07 -2.67 5.63
CA GLY A 198 -22.43 -1.27 5.93
C GLY A 198 -23.81 -0.88 5.41
N ASN A 199 -24.30 -1.55 4.38
CA ASN A 199 -25.65 -1.39 3.83
C ASN A 199 -26.66 -2.40 4.41
N ASN A 200 -26.38 -2.98 5.59
CA ASN A 200 -27.23 -3.94 6.27
C ASN A 200 -27.59 -5.19 5.44
N LYS A 201 -26.75 -5.56 4.50
CA LYS A 201 -26.87 -6.80 3.73
C LYS A 201 -26.12 -7.92 4.48
N PRO A 202 -26.70 -9.13 4.67
CA PRO A 202 -26.05 -10.21 5.38
C PRO A 202 -24.94 -10.84 4.54
N LEU A 203 -23.69 -10.41 4.75
CA LEU A 203 -22.54 -10.88 3.97
C LEU A 203 -22.37 -12.41 4.08
N TYR A 204 -22.29 -12.93 5.29
CA TYR A 204 -21.91 -14.32 5.51
C TYR A 204 -23.04 -15.31 5.27
N ASP A 205 -24.30 -14.92 5.52
CA ASP A 205 -25.48 -15.79 5.34
C ASP A 205 -25.81 -16.00 3.85
N TYR A 206 -25.47 -15.01 3.01
CA TYR A 206 -25.70 -15.06 1.55
C TYR A 206 -24.43 -15.07 0.73
N PHE A 207 -23.32 -15.40 1.33
CA PHE A 207 -21.98 -15.28 0.82
C PHE A 207 -21.80 -15.83 -0.60
N SER A 208 -22.21 -17.07 -0.84
CA SER A 208 -22.10 -17.76 -2.14
C SER A 208 -22.98 -17.18 -3.26
N HIS A 209 -23.89 -16.26 -2.94
CA HIS A 209 -24.79 -15.63 -3.89
C HIS A 209 -24.31 -14.24 -4.35
N TYR A 210 -23.32 -13.69 -3.68
CA TYR A 210 -22.77 -12.39 -4.07
C TYR A 210 -21.71 -12.54 -5.17
N ASN A 211 -21.86 -11.72 -6.22
CA ASN A 211 -20.81 -11.44 -7.17
C ASN A 211 -20.21 -10.07 -6.84
N GLY A 212 -18.87 -9.98 -6.70
CA GLY A 212 -18.19 -8.76 -6.25
C GLY A 212 -18.39 -7.58 -7.20
N ASP A 213 -18.26 -7.79 -8.50
CA ASP A 213 -18.40 -6.74 -9.51
C ASP A 213 -19.86 -6.22 -9.57
N GLN A 214 -20.85 -7.14 -9.49
CA GLN A 214 -22.25 -6.76 -9.44
C GLN A 214 -22.59 -5.96 -8.18
N MET A 215 -22.10 -6.41 -7.03
CA MET A 215 -22.30 -5.70 -5.76
C MET A 215 -21.62 -4.34 -5.75
N ALA A 216 -20.44 -4.24 -6.38
CA ALA A 216 -19.75 -2.97 -6.52
C ALA A 216 -20.57 -1.98 -7.35
N ALA A 217 -21.19 -2.43 -8.45
CA ALA A 217 -22.09 -1.59 -9.26
C ALA A 217 -23.34 -1.18 -8.47
N GLU A 218 -23.97 -2.11 -7.73
CA GLU A 218 -25.17 -1.84 -6.94
C GLU A 218 -24.91 -0.83 -5.80
N LEU A 219 -23.75 -0.94 -5.15
CA LEU A 219 -23.41 -0.13 -3.98
C LEU A 219 -22.50 1.07 -4.30
N ASN A 220 -22.31 1.39 -5.57
CA ASN A 220 -21.46 2.49 -6.04
C ASN A 220 -20.01 2.38 -5.53
N MET A 221 -19.44 1.17 -5.59
CA MET A 221 -18.10 0.84 -5.10
C MET A 221 -17.13 0.46 -6.23
N GLN A 222 -17.50 0.70 -7.49
CA GLN A 222 -16.76 0.22 -8.67
C GLN A 222 -15.29 0.62 -8.64
N SER A 223 -14.98 1.87 -8.30
CA SER A 223 -13.60 2.35 -8.30
C SER A 223 -12.74 1.67 -7.23
N LYS A 224 -13.21 1.62 -5.98
CA LYS A 224 -12.45 0.96 -4.90
C LYS A 224 -12.33 -0.54 -5.13
N HIS A 225 -13.42 -1.18 -5.55
CA HIS A 225 -13.45 -2.60 -5.82
C HIS A 225 -12.53 -3.00 -6.97
N SER A 226 -12.61 -2.31 -8.12
CA SER A 226 -11.76 -2.62 -9.28
C SER A 226 -10.28 -2.39 -8.98
N LEU A 227 -9.95 -1.35 -8.20
CA LEU A 227 -8.58 -1.09 -7.75
C LEU A 227 -8.06 -2.21 -6.85
N GLU A 228 -8.82 -2.62 -5.84
CA GLU A 228 -8.45 -3.68 -4.91
C GLU A 228 -8.29 -5.02 -5.64
N LYS A 229 -9.25 -5.37 -6.50
CA LYS A 229 -9.22 -6.57 -7.34
C LYS A 229 -8.00 -6.57 -8.26
N ALA A 230 -7.73 -5.45 -8.96
CA ALA A 230 -6.56 -5.32 -9.82
C ALA A 230 -5.25 -5.46 -9.04
N ALA A 231 -5.13 -4.84 -7.86
CA ALA A 231 -3.95 -4.96 -7.01
C ALA A 231 -3.72 -6.40 -6.55
N ALA A 232 -4.77 -7.10 -6.11
CA ALA A 232 -4.70 -8.49 -5.69
C ALA A 232 -4.25 -9.42 -6.82
N HIS A 233 -4.81 -9.26 -8.03
CA HIS A 233 -4.49 -10.10 -9.18
C HIS A 233 -3.11 -9.83 -9.80
N ASN A 234 -2.53 -8.65 -9.61
CA ASN A 234 -1.24 -8.27 -10.19
C ASN A 234 -0.07 -8.35 -9.19
N ALA A 235 -0.32 -8.54 -7.90
CA ALA A 235 0.73 -8.75 -6.91
C ALA A 235 1.49 -10.07 -7.18
N ASP A 236 2.79 -10.09 -6.89
CA ASP A 236 3.57 -11.35 -6.94
C ASP A 236 3.16 -12.28 -5.79
N CYS A 237 2.66 -11.70 -4.70
CA CYS A 237 2.10 -12.46 -3.58
C CYS A 237 0.88 -11.69 -3.02
N PHE A 238 -0.27 -12.36 -2.97
CA PHE A 238 -1.48 -11.85 -2.35
C PHE A 238 -1.75 -12.55 -1.03
N THR A 239 -1.99 -11.78 0.04
CA THR A 239 -2.19 -12.28 1.40
C THR A 239 -3.38 -11.61 2.08
N THR A 240 -3.86 -12.22 3.15
CA THR A 240 -4.86 -11.63 4.04
C THR A 240 -4.62 -12.03 5.50
N VAL A 241 -5.45 -11.52 6.41
CA VAL A 241 -5.25 -11.62 7.86
C VAL A 241 -6.00 -12.77 8.53
N SER A 242 -6.95 -13.41 7.83
CA SER A 242 -7.74 -14.51 8.39
C SER A 242 -8.34 -15.41 7.31
N LYS A 243 -8.70 -16.64 7.70
CA LYS A 243 -9.39 -17.56 6.79
C LYS A 243 -10.71 -16.99 6.25
N ILE A 244 -11.48 -16.34 7.11
CA ILE A 244 -12.77 -15.73 6.72
C ILE A 244 -12.56 -14.64 5.65
N THR A 245 -11.53 -13.82 5.80
CA THR A 245 -11.19 -12.81 4.78
C THR A 245 -10.63 -13.48 3.52
N ALA A 246 -9.94 -14.62 3.62
CA ALA A 246 -9.50 -15.37 2.44
C ALA A 246 -10.69 -15.90 1.63
N ASP A 247 -11.69 -16.46 2.31
CA ASP A 247 -12.93 -16.94 1.68
C ASP A 247 -13.69 -15.75 1.04
N GLU A 248 -13.68 -14.58 1.70
CA GLU A 248 -14.26 -13.33 1.17
C GLU A 248 -13.54 -12.84 -0.10
N CYS A 249 -12.20 -12.88 -0.11
CA CYS A 249 -11.41 -12.52 -1.29
C CYS A 249 -11.68 -13.48 -2.46
N GLU A 250 -11.73 -14.78 -2.19
CA GLU A 250 -12.04 -15.78 -3.22
C GLU A 250 -13.40 -15.53 -3.85
N GLN A 251 -14.41 -15.20 -3.06
CA GLN A 251 -15.77 -14.97 -3.53
C GLN A 251 -15.95 -13.61 -4.21
N LEU A 252 -15.38 -12.54 -3.65
CA LEU A 252 -15.68 -11.16 -4.09
C LEU A 252 -14.60 -10.56 -4.99
N LEU A 253 -13.34 -10.97 -4.84
CA LEU A 253 -12.24 -10.52 -5.70
C LEU A 253 -11.82 -11.57 -6.73
N GLU A 254 -12.44 -12.77 -6.70
CA GLU A 254 -12.14 -13.91 -7.60
C GLU A 254 -10.66 -14.34 -7.54
N ILE A 255 -10.05 -14.21 -6.37
CA ILE A 255 -8.67 -14.66 -6.12
C ILE A 255 -8.50 -15.13 -4.67
N ARG A 256 -7.85 -16.28 -4.51
CA ARG A 256 -7.53 -16.83 -3.20
C ARG A 256 -6.17 -16.35 -2.73
N PRO A 257 -6.08 -15.72 -1.52
CA PRO A 257 -4.81 -15.40 -0.90
C PRO A 257 -4.01 -16.65 -0.51
N LEU A 258 -2.69 -16.50 -0.41
CA LEU A 258 -1.78 -17.53 0.11
C LEU A 258 -1.94 -17.70 1.61
#